data_4bf45f81a7a524c38d7c576609012ebf
#
_entry.id   4bf45f81a7a524c38d7c576609012ebf
#
_cell.length_a   1.000
_cell.length_b   1.000
_cell.length_c   1.000
_cell.angle_alpha   90.00
_cell.angle_beta   90.00
_cell.angle_gamma   90.00
#
_symmetry.space_group_name_H-M   'P 1'
#
loop_
_entity.id
_entity.type
_entity.pdbx_description
1 polymer ?
#
loop_
_entity_poly.entity_id
_entity_poly.type
_entity_poly.pdbx_seq_one_letter_code
_entity_poly.pdbx_strand_id
1 'polypeptide(L)'
;LLAVAQQKKISGLNLIKGIITAYEVQVNLVKGICLHKHRVDHIAHLGPSVAAGLGTMLKLNTETIYQSIQQALHTTISTRQSRKGEISSWKAFAPAHAAKLAIEATDRAMRGEGAPSPIYEGEDSVIARILDGKKALYKIPLPKKNEEKKSYT
;
A
#
# COMPACT_ATOMS: atom_id res chain seq x y z
N LEU A 1 -1.66 11.49 -2.61
CA LEU A 1 -3.03 11.68 -3.13
C LEU A 1 -3.29 13.14 -3.52
N LEU A 2 -3.05 14.12 -2.61
CA LEU A 2 -3.33 15.54 -2.88
C LEU A 2 -2.64 16.07 -4.15
N ALA A 3 -1.34 15.80 -4.32
CA ALA A 3 -0.59 16.25 -5.48
C ALA A 3 -1.18 15.72 -6.80
N VAL A 4 -1.58 14.45 -6.84
CA VAL A 4 -2.25 13.85 -8.01
C VAL A 4 -3.63 14.46 -8.22
N ALA A 5 -4.37 14.69 -7.14
CA ALA A 5 -5.70 15.33 -7.24
C ALA A 5 -5.61 16.75 -7.83
N GLN A 6 -4.62 17.52 -7.40
CA GLN A 6 -4.37 18.86 -7.96
C GLN A 6 -3.99 18.81 -9.44
N GLN A 7 -3.02 17.94 -9.79
CA GLN A 7 -2.56 17.78 -11.17
C GLN A 7 -3.68 17.33 -12.11
N LYS A 8 -4.52 16.40 -11.67
CA LYS A 8 -5.62 15.82 -12.46
C LYS A 8 -6.94 16.55 -12.29
N LYS A 9 -6.98 17.66 -11.54
CA LYS A 9 -8.19 18.45 -11.25
C LYS A 9 -9.34 17.58 -10.70
N ILE A 10 -9.01 16.66 -9.77
CA ILE A 10 -9.95 15.75 -9.13
C ILE A 10 -10.82 16.54 -8.14
N SER A 11 -12.12 16.21 -8.06
CA SER A 11 -13.02 16.83 -7.08
C SER A 11 -12.64 16.49 -5.64
N GLY A 12 -12.93 17.40 -4.71
CA GLY A 12 -12.69 17.19 -3.28
C GLY A 12 -13.35 15.92 -2.74
N LEU A 13 -14.55 15.59 -3.22
CA LEU A 13 -15.24 14.35 -2.82
C LEU A 13 -14.45 13.09 -3.23
N ASN A 14 -13.91 13.03 -4.44
CA ASN A 14 -13.11 11.89 -4.87
C ASN A 14 -11.76 11.83 -4.15
N LEU A 15 -11.15 12.97 -3.85
CA LEU A 15 -9.95 13.02 -3.00
C LEU A 15 -10.23 12.44 -1.61
N ILE A 16 -11.33 12.84 -0.95
CA ILE A 16 -11.73 12.31 0.36
C ILE A 16 -11.95 10.79 0.28
N LYS A 17 -12.65 10.29 -0.73
CA LYS A 17 -12.83 8.85 -0.94
C LYS A 17 -11.50 8.11 -1.06
N GLY A 18 -10.56 8.64 -1.83
CA GLY A 18 -9.23 8.07 -1.96
C GLY A 18 -8.46 8.07 -0.63
N ILE A 19 -8.53 9.14 0.15
CA ILE A 19 -7.88 9.23 1.47
C ILE A 19 -8.48 8.18 2.41
N ILE A 20 -9.80 8.08 2.50
CA ILE A 20 -10.47 7.08 3.34
C ILE A 20 -10.04 5.67 2.94
N THR A 21 -10.04 5.35 1.65
CA THR A 21 -9.60 4.02 1.18
C THR A 21 -8.14 3.75 1.56
N ALA A 22 -7.25 4.72 1.38
CA ALA A 22 -5.85 4.56 1.76
C ALA A 22 -5.70 4.27 3.27
N TYR A 23 -6.41 4.99 4.12
CA TYR A 23 -6.40 4.75 5.57
C TYR A 23 -7.00 3.39 5.94
N GLU A 24 -8.11 2.99 5.33
CA GLU A 24 -8.71 1.67 5.60
C GLU A 24 -7.75 0.54 5.25
N VAL A 25 -7.11 0.59 4.09
CA VAL A 25 -6.13 -0.42 3.69
C VAL A 25 -4.93 -0.40 4.63
N GLN A 26 -4.35 0.78 4.91
CA GLN A 26 -3.19 0.92 5.78
C GLN A 26 -3.43 0.35 7.18
N VAL A 27 -4.50 0.79 7.83
CA VAL A 27 -4.78 0.42 9.22
C VAL A 27 -5.13 -1.06 9.33
N ASN A 28 -5.88 -1.60 8.39
CA ASN A 28 -6.26 -3.01 8.44
C ASN A 28 -5.09 -3.94 8.08
N LEU A 29 -4.20 -3.54 7.17
CA LEU A 29 -2.95 -4.27 6.96
C LEU A 29 -2.09 -4.30 8.23
N VAL A 30 -1.93 -3.17 8.92
CA VAL A 30 -1.20 -3.09 10.19
C VAL A 30 -1.83 -3.99 11.27
N LYS A 31 -3.16 -4.04 11.36
CA LYS A 31 -3.86 -4.93 12.30
C LYS A 31 -3.65 -6.41 11.99
N GLY A 32 -3.58 -6.78 10.71
CA GLY A 32 -3.39 -8.16 10.29
C GLY A 32 -1.93 -8.61 10.25
N ILE A 33 -1.00 -7.72 9.91
CA ILE A 33 0.41 -8.04 9.69
C ILE A 33 1.30 -7.04 10.44
N CYS A 34 1.94 -7.48 11.51
CA CYS A 34 2.89 -6.66 12.26
C CYS A 34 4.29 -6.72 11.64
N LEU A 35 4.61 -5.83 10.71
CA LEU A 35 5.91 -5.77 10.05
C LEU A 35 7.10 -5.62 11.00
N HIS A 36 6.91 -4.99 12.17
CA HIS A 36 7.97 -4.81 13.16
C HIS A 36 8.50 -6.14 13.72
N LYS A 37 7.66 -7.16 13.86
CA LYS A 37 8.08 -8.51 14.28
C LYS A 37 9.08 -9.10 13.28
N HIS A 38 8.91 -8.79 12.01
CA HIS A 38 9.74 -9.30 10.90
C HIS A 38 10.90 -8.38 10.52
N ARG A 39 11.16 -7.31 11.29
CA ARG A 39 12.22 -6.34 10.99
C ARG A 39 12.07 -5.63 9.64
N VAL A 40 10.85 -5.58 9.12
CA VAL A 40 10.47 -4.85 7.91
C VAL A 40 10.03 -3.43 8.27
N ASP A 41 10.36 -2.46 7.43
CA ASP A 41 9.89 -1.08 7.61
C ASP A 41 8.38 -1.01 7.35
N HIS A 42 7.67 -0.28 8.19
CA HIS A 42 6.21 -0.10 8.05
C HIS A 42 5.78 0.62 6.76
N ILE A 43 6.70 1.27 6.05
CA ILE A 43 6.41 1.84 4.73
C ILE A 43 6.00 0.79 3.70
N ALA A 44 6.31 -0.50 3.91
CA ALA A 44 5.83 -1.57 3.06
C ALA A 44 4.28 -1.68 3.02
N HIS A 45 3.58 -1.23 4.06
CA HIS A 45 2.12 -1.09 4.00
C HIS A 45 1.67 0.20 3.32
N LEU A 46 2.51 1.23 3.32
CA LEU A 46 2.15 2.53 2.76
C LEU A 46 2.04 2.50 1.23
N GLY A 47 2.94 1.80 0.55
CA GLY A 47 2.88 1.64 -0.90
C GLY A 47 1.53 1.12 -1.39
N PRO A 48 1.11 -0.09 -0.96
CA PRO A 48 -0.21 -0.66 -1.28
C PRO A 48 -1.38 0.25 -0.92
N SER A 49 -1.31 0.90 0.24
CA SER A 49 -2.38 1.76 0.73
C SER A 49 -2.55 3.01 -0.14
N VAL A 50 -1.45 3.64 -0.53
CA VAL A 50 -1.47 4.79 -1.45
C VAL A 50 -1.97 4.37 -2.83
N ALA A 51 -1.53 3.22 -3.35
CA ALA A 51 -2.00 2.69 -4.64
C ALA A 51 -3.51 2.44 -4.63
N ALA A 52 -4.04 1.81 -3.58
CA ALA A 52 -5.48 1.60 -3.40
C ALA A 52 -6.25 2.94 -3.37
N GLY A 53 -5.74 3.91 -2.60
CA GLY A 53 -6.33 5.24 -2.51
C GLY A 53 -6.31 6.00 -3.82
N LEU A 54 -5.21 5.93 -4.58
CA LEU A 54 -5.11 6.51 -5.93
C LEU A 54 -6.11 5.86 -6.88
N GLY A 55 -6.20 4.54 -6.87
CA GLY A 55 -7.14 3.80 -7.72
C GLY A 55 -8.59 4.19 -7.45
N THR A 56 -8.98 4.31 -6.19
CA THR A 56 -10.32 4.78 -5.79
C THR A 56 -10.55 6.23 -6.21
N MET A 57 -9.60 7.12 -5.95
CA MET A 57 -9.69 8.54 -6.30
C MET A 57 -9.84 8.76 -7.81
N LEU A 58 -9.10 8.00 -8.60
CA LEU A 58 -9.10 8.04 -10.07
C LEU A 58 -10.21 7.20 -10.71
N LYS A 59 -11.02 6.49 -9.89
CA LYS A 59 -12.13 5.62 -10.34
C LYS A 59 -11.65 4.50 -11.28
N LEU A 60 -10.49 3.93 -11.02
CA LEU A 60 -9.95 2.82 -11.80
C LEU A 60 -10.77 1.54 -11.55
N ASN A 61 -10.75 0.63 -12.51
CA ASN A 61 -11.34 -0.68 -12.31
C ASN A 61 -10.55 -1.53 -11.31
N THR A 62 -11.19 -2.55 -10.77
CA THR A 62 -10.61 -3.39 -9.70
C THR A 62 -9.32 -4.06 -10.13
N GLU A 63 -9.21 -4.52 -11.37
CA GLU A 63 -8.01 -5.16 -11.89
C GLU A 63 -6.81 -4.20 -11.92
N THR A 64 -7.01 -2.99 -12.43
CA THR A 64 -5.97 -1.97 -12.44
C THR A 64 -5.53 -1.59 -11.02
N ILE A 65 -6.47 -1.49 -10.07
CA ILE A 65 -6.16 -1.26 -8.66
C ILE A 65 -5.35 -2.43 -8.08
N TYR A 66 -5.74 -3.65 -8.38
CA TYR A 66 -5.04 -4.86 -7.93
C TYR A 66 -3.59 -4.86 -8.43
N GLN A 67 -3.38 -4.65 -9.73
CA GLN A 67 -2.04 -4.58 -10.32
C GLN A 67 -1.19 -3.46 -9.72
N SER A 68 -1.79 -2.29 -9.47
CA SER A 68 -1.11 -1.16 -8.81
C SER A 68 -0.63 -1.52 -7.40
N ILE A 69 -1.46 -2.19 -6.62
CA ILE A 69 -1.14 -2.64 -5.25
C ILE A 69 0.02 -3.63 -5.27
N GLN A 70 -0.01 -4.62 -6.17
CA GLN A 70 1.03 -5.63 -6.29
C GLN A 70 2.39 -4.99 -6.63
N GLN A 71 2.43 -4.10 -7.63
CA GLN A 71 3.65 -3.38 -8.01
C GLN A 71 4.15 -2.49 -6.86
N ALA A 72 3.26 -1.73 -6.21
CA ALA A 72 3.63 -0.86 -5.12
C ALA A 72 4.23 -1.63 -3.95
N LEU A 73 3.68 -2.78 -3.58
CA LEU A 73 4.26 -3.60 -2.51
C LEU A 73 5.65 -4.10 -2.89
N HIS A 74 5.82 -4.62 -4.10
CA HIS A 74 7.11 -5.14 -4.56
C HIS A 74 8.23 -4.11 -4.46
N THR A 75 7.94 -2.85 -4.73
CA THR A 75 8.93 -1.77 -4.74
C THR A 75 9.13 -1.07 -3.40
N THR A 76 8.21 -1.22 -2.44
CA THR A 76 8.27 -0.52 -1.15
C THR A 76 8.72 -1.38 0.02
N ILE A 77 8.98 -2.67 -0.20
CA ILE A 77 9.52 -3.54 0.86
C ILE A 77 10.97 -3.16 1.15
N SER A 78 11.24 -2.87 2.42
CA SER A 78 12.58 -2.55 2.89
C SER A 78 12.77 -2.97 4.33
N THR A 79 14.03 -3.10 4.76
CA THR A 79 14.35 -3.47 6.13
C THR A 79 14.16 -2.30 7.09
N ARG A 80 13.96 -2.62 8.36
CA ARG A 80 13.82 -1.62 9.42
C ARG A 80 15.15 -0.93 9.80
N GLN A 81 16.25 -1.25 9.15
CA GLN A 81 17.56 -0.64 9.45
C GLN A 81 17.53 0.88 9.28
N SER A 82 16.76 1.40 8.32
CA SER A 82 16.56 2.85 8.12
C SER A 82 15.96 3.59 9.34
N ARG A 83 15.42 2.84 10.32
CA ARG A 83 14.80 3.38 11.55
C ARG A 83 15.65 3.14 12.79
N LYS A 84 16.85 2.58 12.65
CA LYS A 84 17.75 2.23 13.74
C LYS A 84 19.09 2.91 13.58
N GLY A 85 19.85 2.96 14.70
CA GLY A 85 21.16 3.58 14.72
C GLY A 85 21.07 5.10 14.59
N GLU A 86 22.03 5.68 13.89
CA GLU A 86 22.08 7.11 13.63
C GLU A 86 20.91 7.55 12.76
N ILE A 87 20.21 8.60 13.17
CA ILE A 87 19.03 9.10 12.47
C ILE A 87 19.49 9.91 11.25
N SER A 88 19.18 9.41 10.06
CA SER A 88 19.44 10.09 8.80
C SER A 88 18.20 10.85 8.28
N SER A 89 18.41 11.77 7.37
CA SER A 89 17.33 12.47 6.65
C SER A 89 16.43 11.50 5.88
N TRP A 90 16.93 10.34 5.49
CA TRP A 90 16.16 9.27 4.83
C TRP A 90 14.94 8.85 5.65
N LYS A 91 15.02 8.82 6.97
CA LYS A 91 13.91 8.46 7.84
C LYS A 91 12.67 9.36 7.61
N ALA A 92 12.87 10.63 7.38
CA ALA A 92 11.80 11.57 7.08
C ALA A 92 11.32 11.44 5.62
N PHE A 93 12.21 11.11 4.70
CA PHE A 93 11.92 11.04 3.27
C PHE A 93 11.27 9.72 2.84
N ALA A 94 11.55 8.62 3.51
CA ALA A 94 11.09 7.28 3.11
C ALA A 94 9.57 7.16 2.87
N PRO A 95 8.67 7.76 3.67
CA PRO A 95 7.23 7.73 3.38
C PRO A 95 6.86 8.45 2.09
N ALA A 96 7.49 9.59 1.81
CA ALA A 96 7.25 10.33 0.56
C ALA A 96 7.76 9.54 -0.65
N HIS A 97 8.91 8.85 -0.50
CA HIS A 97 9.45 7.97 -1.53
C HIS A 97 8.53 6.79 -1.82
N ALA A 98 8.01 6.11 -0.79
CA ALA A 98 7.03 5.05 -0.97
C ALA A 98 5.76 5.53 -1.68
N ALA A 99 5.28 6.73 -1.36
CA ALA A 99 4.15 7.33 -2.06
C ALA A 99 4.45 7.65 -3.53
N LYS A 100 5.67 8.10 -3.85
CA LYS A 100 6.13 8.30 -5.23
C LYS A 100 6.13 6.99 -6.01
N LEU A 101 6.66 5.91 -5.44
CA LEU A 101 6.66 4.59 -6.05
C LEU A 101 5.23 4.05 -6.27
N ALA A 102 4.31 4.30 -5.35
CA ALA A 102 2.91 3.93 -5.52
C ALA A 102 2.21 4.73 -6.66
N ILE A 103 2.56 6.01 -6.86
CA ILE A 103 2.07 6.80 -8.00
C ILE A 103 2.59 6.19 -9.31
N GLU A 104 3.88 5.85 -9.37
CA GLU A 104 4.47 5.20 -10.53
C GLU A 104 3.82 3.85 -10.82
N ALA A 105 3.64 3.00 -9.79
CA ALA A 105 2.97 1.71 -9.92
C ALA A 105 1.54 1.86 -10.48
N THR A 106 0.79 2.86 -10.01
CA THR A 106 -0.56 3.14 -10.48
C THR A 106 -0.56 3.59 -11.95
N ASP A 107 0.38 4.46 -12.33
CA ASP A 107 0.51 4.94 -13.71
C ASP A 107 0.87 3.78 -14.68
N ARG A 108 1.79 2.89 -14.29
CA ARG A 108 2.15 1.69 -15.04
C ARG A 108 0.94 0.75 -15.22
N ALA A 109 0.22 0.47 -14.15
CA ALA A 109 -0.97 -0.38 -14.21
C ALA A 109 -2.07 0.23 -15.10
N MET A 110 -2.24 1.56 -15.10
CA MET A 110 -3.15 2.26 -16.02
C MET A 110 -2.76 2.11 -17.50
N ARG A 111 -1.49 1.89 -17.77
CA ARG A 111 -0.99 1.59 -19.13
C ARG A 111 -1.07 0.10 -19.49
N GLY A 112 -1.58 -0.75 -18.60
CA GLY A 112 -1.71 -2.18 -18.83
C GLY A 112 -0.46 -2.99 -18.46
N GLU A 113 0.51 -2.39 -17.77
CA GLU A 113 1.68 -3.15 -17.28
C GLU A 113 1.26 -4.06 -16.13
N GLY A 114 1.55 -5.37 -16.27
CA GLY A 114 1.31 -6.38 -15.24
C GLY A 114 2.28 -6.27 -14.06
N ALA A 115 1.84 -6.74 -12.91
CA ALA A 115 2.61 -6.79 -11.67
C ALA A 115 3.08 -8.22 -11.34
N PRO A 116 4.09 -8.38 -10.46
CA PRO A 116 4.34 -9.65 -9.79
C PRO A 116 3.09 -10.04 -8.97
N SER A 117 2.32 -11.00 -9.44
CA SER A 117 1.02 -11.33 -8.85
C SER A 117 0.84 -12.85 -8.72
N PRO A 118 0.40 -13.33 -7.55
CA PRO A 118 0.15 -12.59 -6.31
C PRO A 118 1.46 -12.30 -5.55
N ILE A 119 1.63 -11.05 -5.06
CA ILE A 119 2.87 -10.66 -4.36
C ILE A 119 2.91 -11.13 -2.90
N TYR A 120 1.76 -11.21 -2.23
CA TYR A 120 1.67 -11.69 -0.84
C TYR A 120 1.80 -13.19 -0.71
N GLU A 121 1.27 -13.96 -1.66
CA GLU A 121 1.11 -15.41 -1.62
C GLU A 121 1.93 -16.09 -2.70
N GLY A 122 2.37 -17.32 -2.46
CA GLY A 122 3.19 -18.10 -3.37
C GLY A 122 4.51 -18.53 -2.76
N GLU A 123 5.33 -19.25 -3.52
CA GLU A 123 6.56 -19.89 -3.01
C GLU A 123 7.62 -18.87 -2.59
N ASP A 124 7.79 -17.81 -3.36
CA ASP A 124 8.78 -16.75 -3.14
C ASP A 124 8.13 -15.41 -2.78
N SER A 125 6.92 -15.45 -2.23
CA SER A 125 6.12 -14.31 -1.86
C SER A 125 6.60 -13.60 -0.59
N VAL A 126 5.99 -12.45 -0.32
CA VAL A 126 6.24 -11.68 0.92
C VAL A 126 5.96 -12.51 2.17
N ILE A 127 4.85 -13.26 2.20
CA ILE A 127 4.52 -14.13 3.35
C ILE A 127 5.57 -15.22 3.49
N ALA A 128 5.95 -15.87 2.40
CA ALA A 128 6.84 -17.03 2.42
C ALA A 128 8.28 -16.69 2.80
N ARG A 129 8.81 -15.53 2.37
CA ARG A 129 10.24 -15.19 2.49
C ARG A 129 10.54 -14.09 3.49
N ILE A 130 9.58 -13.23 3.77
CA ILE A 130 9.80 -12.02 4.58
C ILE A 130 9.03 -12.09 5.91
N LEU A 131 7.88 -12.78 5.93
CA LEU A 131 7.07 -12.91 7.13
C LEU A 131 7.23 -14.29 7.79
N ASP A 132 6.12 -14.92 8.20
CA ASP A 132 6.15 -16.16 9.00
C ASP A 132 6.32 -17.45 8.18
N GLY A 133 6.60 -17.36 6.89
CA GLY A 133 6.86 -18.49 6.02
C GLY A 133 5.64 -18.98 5.24
N LYS A 134 5.89 -19.86 4.27
CA LYS A 134 4.91 -20.32 3.23
C LYS A 134 3.57 -20.86 3.77
N LYS A 135 3.57 -21.38 5.00
CA LYS A 135 2.36 -21.95 5.61
C LYS A 135 1.58 -20.96 6.47
N ALA A 136 2.09 -19.75 6.64
CA ALA A 136 1.44 -18.75 7.47
C ALA A 136 0.18 -18.20 6.80
N LEU A 137 -0.85 -17.99 7.61
CA LEU A 137 -2.11 -17.41 7.19
C LEU A 137 -2.34 -16.09 7.93
N TYR A 138 -2.57 -15.05 7.19
CA TYR A 138 -2.90 -13.73 7.74
C TYR A 138 -4.36 -13.39 7.46
N LYS A 139 -5.04 -12.89 8.48
CA LYS A 139 -6.42 -12.40 8.35
C LYS A 139 -6.42 -10.89 8.42
N ILE A 140 -6.73 -10.26 7.30
CA ILE A 140 -6.85 -8.80 7.21
C ILE A 140 -8.31 -8.43 7.43
N PRO A 141 -8.64 -7.60 8.45
CA PRO A 141 -10.02 -7.26 8.80
C PRO A 141 -10.55 -6.13 7.89
N LEU A 142 -10.52 -6.33 6.57
CA LEU A 142 -11.08 -5.38 5.62
C LEU A 142 -12.63 -5.32 5.76
N PRO A 143 -13.25 -4.14 5.54
CA PRO A 143 -14.69 -3.99 5.62
C PRO A 143 -15.38 -4.82 4.54
N LYS A 144 -16.54 -5.37 4.88
CA LYS A 144 -17.40 -6.07 3.94
C LYS A 144 -18.21 -5.07 3.10
N LYS A 145 -18.72 -5.53 1.96
CA LYS A 145 -19.66 -4.74 1.14
C LYS A 145 -20.84 -4.30 2.03
N ASN A 146 -21.18 -3.03 1.99
CA ASN A 146 -22.25 -2.39 2.79
C ASN A 146 -21.98 -2.28 4.31
N GLU A 147 -20.78 -2.53 4.78
CA GLU A 147 -20.39 -2.23 6.16
C GLU A 147 -20.04 -0.73 6.29
N GLU A 148 -20.52 -0.08 7.38
CA GLU A 148 -20.12 1.29 7.66
C GLU A 148 -18.61 1.39 7.89
N LYS A 149 -18.02 2.44 7.32
CA LYS A 149 -16.59 2.70 7.49
C LYS A 149 -16.32 3.14 8.92
N LYS A 150 -15.41 2.47 9.57
CA LYS A 150 -15.02 2.77 10.95
C LYS A 150 -14.19 4.04 11.00
N SER A 151 -14.39 4.84 12.07
CA SER A 151 -13.45 5.89 12.42
C SER A 151 -12.14 5.26 12.94
N TYR A 152 -11.02 5.78 12.49
CA TYR A 152 -9.70 5.39 12.97
C TYR A 152 -9.12 6.60 13.74
N THR A 153 -9.46 6.70 15.00
CA THR A 153 -8.89 7.65 15.95
C THR A 153 -7.73 7.02 16.71
#